data_6ce806adeaf809c7bd15e8974a9caf5d
#
_entry.id   6ce806adeaf809c7bd15e8974a9caf5d
#
_cell.length_a   1.000
_cell.length_b   1.000
_cell.length_c   1.000
_cell.angle_alpha   90.00
_cell.angle_beta   90.00
_cell.angle_gamma   90.00
#
_symmetry.space_group_name_H-M   'P 1'
#
loop_
_entity.id
_entity.type
_entity.pdbx_description
1 polymer ?
#
loop_
_entity_poly.entity_id
_entity_poly.type
_entity_poly.pdbx_seq_one_letter_code
_entity_poly.pdbx_strand_id
1 'polypeptide(L)'
;MAKNWRDSREYRIWRAHVIRRDGVCQICGSMKNRVAHHLNSASYFPEERYDENNGVTLCEKCHINFHNNFKKSYRAKCTKYDFENFLTLCRYLKSVFQKEKDDKQ
;
A
#
# COMPACT_ATOMS: atom_id res chain seq x y z
N MET A 1 4.76 -21.83 20.90
CA MET A 1 3.91 -20.77 20.35
C MET A 1 4.37 -20.38 18.96
N ALA A 2 3.45 -20.34 18.03
CA ALA A 2 3.75 -19.87 16.68
C ALA A 2 4.01 -18.35 16.72
N LYS A 3 5.14 -17.92 16.21
CA LYS A 3 5.42 -16.50 16.08
C LYS A 3 4.54 -15.91 14.99
N ASN A 4 4.10 -14.68 15.18
CA ASN A 4 3.43 -13.95 14.15
C ASN A 4 4.39 -13.79 12.96
N TRP A 5 3.92 -14.00 11.73
CA TRP A 5 4.76 -13.89 10.54
C TRP A 5 5.38 -12.49 10.38
N ARG A 6 4.74 -11.45 10.96
CA ARG A 6 5.26 -10.08 10.95
C ARG A 6 6.55 -9.94 11.75
N ASP A 7 6.82 -10.85 12.68
CA ASP A 7 8.04 -10.83 13.49
C ASP A 7 9.15 -11.66 12.86
N SER A 8 8.88 -12.31 11.72
CA SER A 8 9.84 -13.19 11.08
C SER A 8 10.94 -12.41 10.35
N ARG A 9 12.09 -13.09 10.18
CA ARG A 9 13.19 -12.57 9.38
C ARG A 9 12.77 -12.38 7.94
N GLU A 10 12.01 -13.32 7.40
CA GLU A 10 11.52 -13.29 6.02
C GLU A 10 10.67 -12.04 5.76
N TYR A 11 9.82 -11.67 6.70
CA TYR A 11 9.02 -10.46 6.59
C TYR A 11 9.90 -9.20 6.57
N ARG A 12 10.88 -9.13 7.45
CA ARG A 12 11.79 -7.97 7.51
C ARG A 12 12.57 -7.81 6.20
N ILE A 13 13.02 -8.92 5.62
CA ILE A 13 13.72 -8.90 4.34
C ILE A 13 12.79 -8.44 3.22
N TRP A 14 11.58 -9.02 3.17
CA TRP A 14 10.56 -8.63 2.19
C TRP A 14 10.25 -7.13 2.26
N ARG A 15 10.00 -6.64 3.47
CA ARG A 15 9.71 -5.23 3.71
C ARG A 15 10.85 -4.32 3.21
N ALA A 16 12.06 -4.66 3.57
CA ALA A 16 13.24 -3.88 3.17
C ALA A 16 13.39 -3.84 1.65
N HIS A 17 13.18 -4.98 0.98
CA HIS A 17 13.28 -5.05 -0.49
C HIS A 17 12.21 -4.23 -1.18
N VAL A 18 10.97 -4.29 -0.70
CA VAL A 18 9.85 -3.51 -1.26
C VAL A 18 10.15 -2.02 -1.15
N ILE A 19 10.53 -1.56 0.03
CA ILE A 19 10.78 -0.13 0.28
C ILE A 19 12.01 0.35 -0.51
N ARG A 20 13.06 -0.47 -0.59
CA ARG A 20 14.26 -0.13 -1.37
C ARG A 20 13.94 -0.01 -2.86
N ARG A 21 13.15 -0.94 -3.39
CA ARG A 21 12.75 -0.92 -4.80
C ARG A 21 11.97 0.35 -5.13
N ASP A 22 10.99 0.70 -4.29
CA ASP A 22 10.08 1.82 -4.56
C ASP A 22 10.65 3.17 -4.15
N GLY A 23 11.42 3.23 -3.09
CA GLY A 23 12.06 4.44 -2.59
C GLY A 23 11.11 5.40 -1.89
N VAL A 24 9.95 5.66 -2.47
CA VAL A 24 8.96 6.62 -1.95
C VAL A 24 7.57 6.01 -1.97
N CYS A 25 6.63 6.66 -1.26
CA CYS A 25 5.22 6.28 -1.34
C CYS A 25 4.76 6.32 -2.79
N GLN A 26 4.18 5.23 -3.26
CA GLN A 26 3.80 5.11 -4.67
C GLN A 26 2.52 5.89 -5.00
N ILE A 27 1.87 6.51 -4.01
CA ILE A 27 0.70 7.36 -4.22
C ILE A 27 1.08 8.84 -4.18
N CYS A 28 1.73 9.29 -3.10
CA CYS A 28 2.00 10.72 -2.87
C CYS A 28 3.48 11.10 -2.96
N GLY A 29 4.39 10.15 -3.09
CA GLY A 29 5.83 10.41 -3.21
C GLY A 29 6.54 10.73 -1.90
N SER A 30 5.86 10.63 -0.75
CA SER A 30 6.48 10.91 0.54
C SER A 30 7.53 9.86 0.90
N MET A 31 8.61 10.31 1.57
CA MET A 31 9.63 9.43 2.12
C MET A 31 9.42 9.19 3.62
N LYS A 32 8.41 9.83 4.22
CA LYS A 32 8.17 9.74 5.67
C LYS A 32 7.27 8.56 6.01
N ASN A 33 7.64 7.85 7.07
CA ASN A 33 6.81 6.79 7.65
C ASN A 33 6.34 5.77 6.59
N ARG A 34 7.29 5.27 5.81
CA ARG A 34 7.00 4.29 4.75
C ARG A 34 6.70 2.93 5.33
N VAL A 35 5.70 2.27 4.77
CA VAL A 35 5.33 0.90 5.11
C VAL A 35 5.26 0.08 3.83
N ALA A 36 5.47 -1.22 3.95
CA ALA A 36 5.29 -2.16 2.85
C ALA A 36 3.88 -2.76 2.97
N HIS A 37 3.02 -2.46 2.00
CA HIS A 37 1.64 -2.92 1.96
C HIS A 37 1.55 -4.18 1.10
N HIS A 38 0.91 -5.23 1.62
CA HIS A 38 0.63 -6.43 0.84
C HIS A 38 -0.53 -6.17 -0.11
N LEU A 39 -0.31 -6.40 -1.40
CA LEU A 39 -1.36 -6.24 -2.42
C LEU A 39 -2.44 -7.29 -2.24
N ASN A 40 -2.04 -8.57 -2.20
CA ASN A 40 -2.90 -9.66 -1.79
C ASN A 40 -2.61 -9.95 -0.32
N SER A 41 -3.64 -9.93 0.52
CA SER A 41 -3.50 -10.01 1.98
C SER A 41 -2.62 -11.18 2.42
N ALA A 42 -1.64 -10.90 3.28
CA ALA A 42 -0.70 -11.90 3.77
C ALA A 42 -1.39 -13.07 4.48
N SER A 43 -2.48 -12.79 5.19
CA SER A 43 -3.22 -13.81 5.94
C SER A 43 -4.04 -14.72 5.03
N TYR A 44 -4.54 -14.21 3.91
CA TYR A 44 -5.38 -14.98 2.98
C TYR A 44 -4.57 -15.61 1.85
N PHE A 45 -3.38 -15.10 1.57
CA PHE A 45 -2.50 -15.56 0.51
C PHE A 45 -1.10 -15.83 1.07
N PRO A 46 -0.96 -16.84 1.95
CA PRO A 46 0.32 -17.07 2.63
C PRO A 46 1.47 -17.44 1.68
N GLU A 47 1.19 -18.02 0.52
CA GLU A 47 2.19 -18.36 -0.49
C GLU A 47 2.77 -17.12 -1.19
N GLU A 48 2.07 -15.98 -1.13
CA GLU A 48 2.54 -14.72 -1.73
C GLU A 48 3.08 -13.75 -0.67
N ARG A 49 3.08 -14.17 0.57
CA ARG A 49 3.39 -13.31 1.73
C ARG A 49 4.76 -12.63 1.64
N TYR A 50 5.74 -13.31 1.07
CA TYR A 50 7.09 -12.78 0.98
C TYR A 50 7.55 -12.52 -0.45
N ASP A 51 6.63 -12.54 -1.40
CA ASP A 51 6.91 -12.21 -2.78
C ASP A 51 7.02 -10.69 -2.92
N GLU A 52 8.15 -10.20 -3.44
CA GLU A 52 8.37 -8.77 -3.64
C GLU A 52 7.31 -8.15 -4.56
N ASN A 53 6.84 -8.92 -5.54
CA ASN A 53 5.80 -8.44 -6.46
C ASN A 53 4.44 -8.28 -5.78
N ASN A 54 4.28 -8.84 -4.59
CA ASN A 54 3.07 -8.70 -3.80
C ASN A 54 3.19 -7.57 -2.75
N GLY A 55 4.08 -6.64 -2.98
CA GLY A 55 4.29 -5.52 -2.06
C GLY A 55 4.34 -4.19 -2.78
N VAL A 56 3.91 -3.14 -2.10
CA VAL A 56 4.01 -1.77 -2.57
C VAL A 56 4.32 -0.87 -1.38
N THR A 57 5.17 0.15 -1.60
CA THR A 57 5.51 1.10 -0.55
C THR A 57 4.47 2.21 -0.50
N LEU A 58 3.92 2.44 0.69
CA LEU A 58 3.02 3.55 0.97
C LEU A 58 3.54 4.30 2.19
N CYS A 59 3.24 5.60 2.27
CA CYS A 59 3.41 6.29 3.54
C CYS A 59 2.24 5.93 4.45
N GLU A 60 2.42 6.17 5.75
CA GLU A 60 1.40 5.83 6.74
C GLU A 60 0.04 6.44 6.40
N LYS A 61 0.01 7.71 5.98
CA LYS A 61 -1.24 8.39 5.64
C LYS A 61 -1.98 7.73 4.50
N CYS A 62 -1.28 7.39 3.42
CA CYS A 62 -1.89 6.73 2.27
C CYS A 62 -2.35 5.33 2.62
N HIS A 63 -1.61 4.62 3.46
CA HIS A 63 -1.97 3.29 3.93
C HIS A 63 -3.25 3.33 4.76
N ILE A 64 -3.36 4.28 5.67
CA ILE A 64 -4.56 4.50 6.48
C ILE A 64 -5.74 4.88 5.60
N ASN A 65 -5.53 5.77 4.63
CA ASN A 65 -6.58 6.17 3.69
C ASN A 65 -7.11 4.99 2.89
N PHE A 66 -6.22 4.10 2.44
CA PHE A 66 -6.64 2.91 1.73
C PHE A 66 -7.57 2.05 2.59
N HIS A 67 -7.18 1.77 3.82
CA HIS A 67 -7.98 0.93 4.71
C HIS A 67 -9.29 1.59 5.13
N ASN A 68 -9.29 2.90 5.32
CA ASN A 68 -10.50 3.63 5.73
C ASN A 68 -11.53 3.76 4.59
N ASN A 69 -11.07 3.91 3.36
CA ASN A 69 -11.96 4.20 2.23
C ASN A 69 -12.32 2.97 1.41
N PHE A 70 -11.47 1.94 1.39
CA PHE A 70 -11.70 0.73 0.61
C PHE A 70 -11.90 -0.49 1.49
N LYS A 71 -11.12 -0.60 2.58
CA LYS A 71 -11.19 -1.74 3.48
C LYS A 71 -11.19 -1.20 4.90
N LYS A 72 -12.33 -1.29 5.57
CA LYS A 72 -12.52 -0.75 6.92
C LYS A 72 -11.72 -1.46 8.01
N SER A 73 -11.12 -2.62 7.70
CA SER A 73 -10.35 -3.39 8.66
C SER A 73 -9.07 -3.90 8.04
N TYR A 74 -7.97 -3.81 8.79
CA TYR A 74 -6.70 -4.40 8.38
C TYR A 74 -6.78 -5.94 8.31
N ARG A 75 -7.82 -6.53 8.89
CA ARG A 75 -8.05 -7.99 8.86
C ARG A 75 -8.93 -8.42 7.69
N ALA A 76 -9.53 -7.48 6.97
CA ALA A 76 -10.36 -7.81 5.82
C ALA A 76 -9.50 -8.36 4.68
N LYS A 77 -10.07 -9.29 3.93
CA LYS A 77 -9.41 -9.82 2.73
C LYS A 77 -9.24 -8.69 1.73
N CYS A 78 -8.01 -8.50 1.28
CA CYS A 78 -7.66 -7.48 0.31
C CYS A 78 -6.94 -8.14 -0.86
N THR A 79 -7.19 -7.67 -2.08
CA THR A 79 -6.51 -8.17 -3.27
C THR A 79 -5.82 -7.01 -3.99
N LYS A 80 -4.92 -7.35 -4.92
CA LYS A 80 -4.26 -6.35 -5.74
C LYS A 80 -5.25 -5.48 -6.51
N TYR A 81 -6.42 -6.01 -6.83
CA TYR A 81 -7.47 -5.26 -7.54
C TYR A 81 -8.05 -4.15 -6.66
N ASP A 82 -8.18 -4.38 -5.36
CA ASP A 82 -8.62 -3.34 -4.43
C ASP A 82 -7.64 -2.17 -4.43
N PHE A 83 -6.34 -2.46 -4.41
CA PHE A 83 -5.33 -1.42 -4.46
C PHE A 83 -5.32 -0.69 -5.80
N GLU A 84 -5.42 -1.41 -6.91
CA GLU A 84 -5.47 -0.82 -8.25
C GLU A 84 -6.66 0.14 -8.39
N ASN A 85 -7.82 -0.24 -7.86
CA ASN A 85 -9.01 0.61 -7.86
C ASN A 85 -8.79 1.87 -7.02
N PHE A 86 -8.17 1.72 -5.87
CA PHE A 86 -7.82 2.86 -5.00
C PHE A 86 -6.85 3.81 -5.71
N LEU A 87 -5.82 3.26 -6.34
CA LEU A 87 -4.83 4.04 -7.06
C LEU A 87 -5.48 4.83 -8.21
N THR A 88 -6.38 4.19 -8.95
CA THR A 88 -7.14 4.82 -10.02
C THR A 88 -7.96 5.99 -9.50
N LEU A 89 -8.65 5.79 -8.36
CA LEU A 89 -9.42 6.85 -7.72
C LEU A 89 -8.54 8.02 -7.29
N CYS A 90 -7.38 7.73 -6.67
CA CYS A 90 -6.44 8.76 -6.24
C CYS A 90 -5.96 9.61 -7.43
N ARG A 91 -5.66 8.97 -8.55
CA ARG A 91 -5.22 9.65 -9.77
C ARG A 91 -6.35 10.51 -10.34
N TYR A 92 -7.57 10.02 -10.32
CA TYR A 92 -8.74 10.76 -10.78
C TYR A 92 -8.96 12.02 -9.94
N LEU A 93 -8.97 11.88 -8.61
CA LEU A 93 -9.17 13.01 -7.70
C LEU A 93 -8.07 14.06 -7.87
N LYS A 94 -6.83 13.63 -8.01
CA LYS A 94 -5.70 14.53 -8.25
C LYS A 94 -5.90 15.32 -9.54
N SER A 95 -6.35 14.66 -10.60
CA SER A 95 -6.63 15.29 -11.90
C SER A 95 -7.73 16.33 -11.77
N VAL A 96 -8.83 16.03 -11.07
CA VAL A 96 -9.96 16.94 -10.85
C VAL A 96 -9.50 18.17 -10.06
N PHE A 97 -8.76 17.98 -8.97
CA PHE A 97 -8.26 19.11 -8.18
C PHE A 97 -7.29 19.98 -8.96
N GLN A 98 -6.44 19.39 -9.78
CA GLN A 98 -5.52 20.15 -10.62
C GLN A 98 -6.28 21.01 -11.66
N LYS A 99 -7.33 20.43 -12.25
CA LYS A 99 -8.16 21.14 -13.22
C LYS A 99 -8.88 22.33 -12.57
N GLU A 100 -9.40 22.15 -11.36
CA GLU A 100 -10.04 23.25 -10.61
C GLU A 100 -9.08 24.39 -10.34
N LYS A 101 -7.82 24.07 -9.99
CA LYS A 101 -6.78 25.10 -9.77
C LYS A 101 -6.48 25.86 -11.03
N ASP A 102 -6.41 25.18 -12.16
CA ASP A 102 -6.14 25.81 -13.46
C ASP A 102 -7.29 26.71 -13.88
N ASP A 103 -8.53 26.30 -13.61
CA ASP A 103 -9.73 27.08 -13.95
C ASP A 103 -9.89 28.35 -13.09
N LYS A 104 -9.25 28.41 -11.93
CA LYS A 104 -9.32 29.57 -11.01
C LYS A 104 -8.27 30.64 -11.29
N GLN A 105 -7.41 30.40 -12.24
CA GLN A 105 -6.46 31.41 -12.67
C GLN A 105 -7.12 32.31 -13.75
#